data_1d27123479f1e34b5596ac13adba494a
#
_entry.id   1d27123479f1e34b5596ac13adba494a
#
_cell.length_a   1.000
_cell.length_b   1.000
_cell.length_c   1.000
_cell.angle_alpha   90.00
_cell.angle_beta   90.00
_cell.angle_gamma   90.00
#
_symmetry.space_group_name_H-M   'P 1'
#
loop_
_entity.id
_entity.type
_entity.pdbx_description
1 polymer ?
#
loop_
_entity_poly.entity_id
_entity_poly.type
_entity_poly.pdbx_seq_one_letter_code
_entity_poly.pdbx_strand_id
1 'polypeptide(L)'
;MADRIELTGLECFGYHGVFEEEKRTGQPFIVDITCWSEFAEAAATDDLTKTINYAELADVAAKIIEGPARDLIETVATEVADTIMDTFEGLHAVE
;
A
#
# COMPACT_ATOMS: atom_id res chain seq x y z
N MET A 1 -17.61 6.64 -13.48
CA MET A 1 -16.18 6.96 -13.69
C MET A 1 -15.45 6.71 -12.39
N ALA A 2 -14.34 6.01 -12.43
CA ALA A 2 -13.57 5.74 -11.22
C ALA A 2 -12.69 6.94 -10.85
N ASP A 3 -12.72 7.31 -9.60
CA ASP A 3 -11.81 8.29 -9.01
C ASP A 3 -10.57 7.55 -8.48
N ARG A 4 -9.53 8.29 -8.16
CA ARG A 4 -8.32 7.68 -7.63
C ARG A 4 -7.72 8.47 -6.48
N ILE A 5 -7.06 7.74 -5.59
CA ILE A 5 -6.21 8.30 -4.55
C ILE A 5 -4.78 7.83 -4.83
N GLU A 6 -3.84 8.74 -4.87
CA GLU A 6 -2.43 8.45 -5.06
C GLU A 6 -1.65 8.80 -3.78
N LEU A 7 -0.92 7.80 -3.28
CA LEU A 7 0.03 7.98 -2.20
C LEU A 7 1.41 7.78 -2.80
N THR A 8 2.23 8.82 -2.85
CA THR A 8 3.55 8.76 -3.48
C THR A 8 4.66 9.02 -2.49
N GLY A 9 5.79 8.36 -2.70
CA GLY A 9 6.99 8.58 -1.93
C GLY A 9 6.95 8.07 -0.50
N LEU A 10 6.13 7.05 -0.22
CA LEU A 10 6.12 6.42 1.10
C LEU A 10 7.44 5.67 1.30
N GLU A 11 8.23 6.09 2.28
CA GLU A 11 9.49 5.46 2.59
C GLU A 11 9.36 4.53 3.78
N CYS A 12 9.73 3.26 3.59
CA CYS A 12 9.71 2.25 4.62
C CYS A 12 11.04 1.49 4.60
N PHE A 13 11.52 1.09 5.75
CA PHE A 13 12.75 0.31 5.85
C PHE A 13 12.40 -1.18 5.93
N GLY A 14 13.03 -1.99 5.09
CA GLY A 14 12.77 -3.42 5.05
C GLY A 14 14.01 -4.23 4.73
N TYR A 15 13.86 -5.57 4.83
CA TYR A 15 14.95 -6.54 4.67
C TYR A 15 14.70 -7.48 3.51
N HIS A 16 14.10 -6.98 2.44
CA HIS A 16 13.73 -7.76 1.27
C HIS A 16 14.85 -7.77 0.24
N GLY A 17 15.02 -8.90 -0.44
CA GLY A 17 15.96 -9.04 -1.51
C GLY A 17 16.48 -10.47 -1.60
N VAL A 18 17.12 -10.81 -2.73
CA VAL A 18 17.66 -12.13 -2.97
C VAL A 18 18.97 -12.34 -2.20
N PHE A 19 19.78 -11.29 -2.09
CA PHE A 19 21.10 -11.40 -1.48
C PHE A 19 21.01 -11.43 0.05
N GLU A 20 21.84 -12.28 0.65
CA GLU A 20 21.93 -12.44 2.09
C GLU A 20 22.18 -11.10 2.81
N GLU A 21 23.03 -10.26 2.25
CA GLU A 21 23.38 -8.98 2.81
C GLU A 21 22.17 -8.01 2.86
N GLU A 22 21.31 -8.06 1.85
CA GLU A 22 20.08 -7.26 1.83
C GLU A 22 19.16 -7.64 2.99
N LYS A 23 19.09 -8.92 3.30
CA LYS A 23 18.28 -9.44 4.42
C LYS A 23 18.91 -9.12 5.77
N ARG A 24 20.21 -8.96 5.83
CA ARG A 24 20.93 -8.72 7.07
C ARG A 24 20.96 -7.24 7.45
N THR A 25 21.24 -6.37 6.49
CA THR A 25 21.42 -4.94 6.74
C THR A 25 20.16 -4.11 6.47
N GLY A 26 19.30 -4.61 5.59
CA GLY A 26 18.09 -3.88 5.18
C GLY A 26 18.40 -2.68 4.29
N GLN A 27 17.34 -2.04 3.80
CA GLN A 27 17.43 -0.84 2.99
C GLN A 27 16.10 -0.11 2.96
N PRO A 28 16.10 1.19 2.63
CA PRO A 28 14.85 1.90 2.45
C PRO A 28 14.15 1.46 1.15
N PHE A 29 12.84 1.30 1.22
CA PHE A 29 11.99 1.07 0.05
C PHE A 29 11.06 2.25 -0.10
N ILE A 30 10.91 2.74 -1.32
CA ILE A 30 9.99 3.81 -1.64
C ILE A 30 8.83 3.21 -2.41
N VAL A 31 7.61 3.46 -1.95
CA VAL A 31 6.41 2.86 -2.50
C VAL A 31 5.45 3.94 -2.96
N ASP A 32 4.91 3.75 -4.14
CA ASP A 32 3.82 4.56 -4.67
C ASP A 32 2.61 3.65 -4.79
N ILE A 33 1.47 4.13 -4.31
CA ILE A 33 0.23 3.35 -4.31
C ILE A 33 -0.86 4.19 -4.94
N THR A 34 -1.56 3.62 -5.90
CA THR A 34 -2.73 4.25 -6.51
C THR A 34 -3.93 3.33 -6.32
N CYS A 35 -5.01 3.88 -5.76
CA CYS A 35 -6.25 3.16 -5.55
C CYS A 35 -7.36 3.81 -6.36
N TRP A 36 -8.09 3.02 -7.12
CA TRP A 36 -9.24 3.47 -7.89
C TRP A 36 -10.53 3.03 -7.23
N SER A 37 -11.45 3.97 -7.03
CA SER A 37 -12.76 3.73 -6.47
C SER A 37 -13.66 4.91 -6.85
N GLU A 38 -14.87 4.95 -6.30
CA GLU A 38 -15.76 6.11 -6.44
C GLU A 38 -15.87 6.82 -5.10
N PHE A 39 -15.53 8.11 -5.09
CA PHE A 39 -15.50 8.91 -3.86
C PHE A 39 -16.58 9.99 -3.82
N ALA A 40 -17.54 9.96 -4.76
CA ALA A 40 -18.58 10.97 -4.85
C ALA A 40 -19.41 11.06 -3.58
N GLU A 41 -19.77 9.94 -2.97
CA GLU A 41 -20.55 9.91 -1.73
C GLU A 41 -19.76 10.51 -0.56
N ALA A 42 -18.48 10.17 -0.44
CA ALA A 42 -17.63 10.74 0.61
C ALA A 42 -17.48 12.25 0.46
N ALA A 43 -17.30 12.71 -0.77
CA ALA A 43 -17.18 14.15 -1.06
C ALA A 43 -18.48 14.90 -0.78
N ALA A 44 -19.62 14.29 -1.06
CA ALA A 44 -20.93 14.90 -0.85
C ALA A 44 -21.31 15.00 0.64
N THR A 45 -20.87 14.05 1.46
CA THR A 45 -21.24 13.95 2.87
C THR A 45 -20.13 14.31 3.84
N ASP A 46 -18.91 14.50 3.33
CA ASP A 46 -17.70 14.71 4.14
C ASP A 46 -17.51 13.57 5.17
N ASP A 47 -17.77 12.35 4.75
CA ASP A 47 -17.72 11.16 5.60
C ASP A 47 -16.53 10.29 5.23
N LEU A 48 -15.52 10.27 6.08
CA LEU A 48 -14.30 9.50 5.87
C LEU A 48 -14.56 7.98 5.77
N THR A 49 -15.65 7.49 6.37
CA THR A 49 -15.99 6.06 6.29
C THR A 49 -16.46 5.63 4.89
N LYS A 50 -16.80 6.60 4.04
CA LYS A 50 -17.24 6.38 2.66
C LYS A 50 -16.11 6.41 1.65
N THR A 51 -14.88 6.56 2.11
CA THR A 51 -13.69 6.61 1.26
C THR A 51 -12.53 5.88 1.94
N ILE A 52 -11.35 6.01 1.37
CA ILE A 52 -10.13 5.40 1.91
C ILE A 52 -9.36 6.45 2.70
N ASN A 53 -9.08 6.13 3.97
CA ASN A 53 -8.18 6.94 4.77
C ASN A 53 -6.75 6.62 4.32
N TYR A 54 -6.08 7.60 3.71
CA TYR A 54 -4.73 7.38 3.18
C TYR A 54 -3.70 7.12 4.29
N ALA A 55 -3.95 7.55 5.52
CA ALA A 55 -3.09 7.20 6.65
C ALA A 55 -3.17 5.70 6.97
N GLU A 56 -4.36 5.10 6.89
CA GLU A 56 -4.53 3.65 7.02
C GLU A 56 -3.89 2.90 5.86
N LEU A 57 -3.98 3.45 4.65
CA LEU A 57 -3.35 2.89 3.46
C LEU A 57 -1.84 2.82 3.63
N ALA A 58 -1.23 3.92 4.09
CA ALA A 58 0.19 3.98 4.37
C ALA A 58 0.60 2.97 5.46
N ASP A 59 -0.21 2.83 6.51
CA ASP A 59 0.06 1.94 7.62
C ASP A 59 0.03 0.47 7.18
N VAL A 60 -0.93 0.08 6.35
CA VAL A 60 -1.01 -1.28 5.79
C VAL A 60 0.25 -1.61 4.99
N ALA A 61 0.65 -0.72 4.10
CA ALA A 61 1.85 -0.92 3.29
C ALA A 61 3.11 -0.99 4.16
N ALA A 62 3.25 -0.09 5.12
CA ALA A 62 4.41 -0.04 6.01
C ALA A 62 4.55 -1.33 6.83
N LYS A 63 3.46 -1.86 7.36
CA LYS A 63 3.50 -3.09 8.15
C LYS A 63 3.99 -4.29 7.35
N ILE A 64 3.64 -4.36 6.07
CA ILE A 64 4.09 -5.45 5.20
C ILE A 64 5.56 -5.28 4.84
N ILE A 65 5.96 -4.07 4.45
CA ILE A 65 7.35 -3.80 4.04
C ILE A 65 8.31 -3.98 5.21
N GLU A 66 7.91 -3.56 6.41
CA GLU A 66 8.71 -3.69 7.63
C GLU A 66 8.60 -5.06 8.30
N GLY A 67 7.77 -5.93 7.77
CA GLY A 67 7.54 -7.29 8.28
C GLY A 67 8.58 -8.30 7.79
N PRO A 68 8.21 -9.59 7.76
CA PRO A 68 9.14 -10.66 7.39
C PRO A 68 9.83 -10.44 6.05
N ALA A 69 11.12 -10.76 5.99
CA ALA A 69 11.90 -10.62 4.78
C ALA A 69 11.42 -11.58 3.67
N ARG A 70 11.34 -11.06 2.45
CA ARG A 70 11.01 -11.84 1.25
C ARG A 70 12.17 -11.79 0.28
N ASP A 71 12.35 -12.84 -0.49
CA ASP A 71 13.42 -12.89 -1.50
C ASP A 71 13.15 -11.94 -2.66
N LEU A 72 11.88 -11.82 -3.05
CA LEU A 72 11.49 -11.05 -4.23
C LEU A 72 10.70 -9.81 -3.83
N ILE A 73 11.09 -8.66 -4.37
CA ILE A 73 10.31 -7.43 -4.17
C ILE A 73 8.94 -7.54 -4.83
N GLU A 74 8.80 -8.35 -5.88
CA GLU A 74 7.51 -8.64 -6.51
C GLU A 74 6.55 -9.32 -5.54
N THR A 75 7.06 -10.19 -4.66
CA THR A 75 6.26 -10.82 -3.61
C THR A 75 5.73 -9.77 -2.63
N VAL A 76 6.60 -8.84 -2.23
CA VAL A 76 6.22 -7.74 -1.33
C VAL A 76 5.14 -6.88 -1.97
N ALA A 77 5.34 -6.48 -3.22
CA ALA A 77 4.37 -5.65 -3.94
C ALA A 77 3.01 -6.34 -4.04
N THR A 78 3.00 -7.63 -4.34
CA THR A 78 1.77 -8.43 -4.44
C THR A 78 1.07 -8.51 -3.09
N GLU A 79 1.80 -8.76 -2.01
CA GLU A 79 1.22 -8.80 -0.66
C GLU A 79 0.60 -7.46 -0.27
N VAL A 80 1.26 -6.36 -0.59
CA VAL A 80 0.73 -5.02 -0.31
C VAL A 80 -0.57 -4.80 -1.09
N ALA A 81 -0.57 -5.08 -2.39
CA ALA A 81 -1.74 -4.88 -3.23
C ALA A 81 -2.92 -5.76 -2.78
N ASP A 82 -2.67 -7.04 -2.53
CA ASP A 82 -3.72 -7.98 -2.10
C ASP A 82 -4.30 -7.59 -0.74
N THR A 83 -3.46 -7.19 0.20
CA THR A 83 -3.91 -6.79 1.53
C THR A 83 -4.74 -5.51 1.46
N ILE A 84 -4.36 -4.56 0.61
CA ILE A 84 -5.14 -3.34 0.40
C ILE A 84 -6.51 -3.68 -0.18
N MET A 85 -6.56 -4.54 -1.19
CA MET A 85 -7.84 -4.96 -1.79
C MET A 85 -8.75 -5.65 -0.77
N ASP A 86 -8.17 -6.44 0.14
CA ASP A 86 -8.93 -7.14 1.18
C ASP A 86 -9.36 -6.22 2.33
N THR A 87 -8.57 -5.20 2.64
CA THR A 87 -8.80 -4.32 3.79
C THR A 87 -9.85 -3.25 3.50
N PHE A 88 -9.81 -2.68 2.30
CA PHE A 88 -10.69 -1.57 1.93
C PHE A 88 -11.77 -2.03 0.97
N GLU A 89 -13.03 -1.85 1.37
CA GLU A 89 -14.17 -2.21 0.55
C GLU A 89 -14.36 -1.21 -0.60
N GLY A 90 -14.91 -1.69 -1.70
CA GLY A 90 -15.29 -0.85 -2.83
C GLY A 90 -14.16 -0.41 -3.73
N LEU A 91 -12.95 -0.94 -3.55
CA LEU A 91 -11.86 -0.67 -4.48
C LEU A 91 -12.06 -1.41 -5.80
N HIS A 92 -11.85 -0.70 -6.90
CA HIS A 92 -11.88 -1.28 -8.24
C HIS A 92 -10.53 -1.86 -8.62
N ALA A 93 -9.44 -1.19 -8.23
CA ALA A 93 -8.09 -1.63 -8.54
C ALA A 93 -7.07 -0.94 -7.63
N VAL A 94 -5.89 -1.56 -7.50
CA VAL A 94 -4.71 -1.03 -6.80
C VAL A 94 -3.50 -1.21 -7.70
N GLU A 95 -2.69 -0.18 -7.78
CA GLU A 95 -1.42 -0.22 -8.49
C GLU A 95 -0.29 0.23 -7.58
#